data_e6306ae672174d51ae46abc658bd0f8b
#
_entry.id   e6306ae672174d51ae46abc658bd0f8b
#
_cell.length_a   1.000
_cell.length_b   1.000
_cell.length_c   1.000
_cell.angle_alpha   90.00
_cell.angle_beta   90.00
_cell.angle_gamma   90.00
#
_symmetry.space_group_name_H-M   'P 1'
#
loop_
_entity.id
_entity.type
_entity.pdbx_description
1 polymer ?
#
loop_
_entity_poly.entity_id
_entity_poly.type
_entity_poly.pdbx_seq_one_letter_code
_entity_poly.pdbx_strand_id
1 'polypeptide(L)'
;PLQTLVEIENEILLSQKIIMDNLGIKPDLFAYPYGEASSAVQGIIKKYFKAAFGQHSGAFSFNDPYYIARFPINENYGSLERIKSSSTVLSFKHSSIMPNDPFMKIPQKRFVLDFQENPSSINCYFSDFQGSILGTKTTMNTKLLYELDRMPVPGRLRVNCTKIDQGTFWYGYQYYLN
;
A
#
# COMPACT_ATOMS: atom_id res chain seq x y z
N PRO A 1 11.12 13.53 -3.63
CA PRO A 1 11.38 13.32 -5.04
C PRO A 1 12.13 14.48 -5.62
N LEU A 2 13.14 14.19 -6.43
CA LEU A 2 13.95 15.19 -7.12
C LEU A 2 13.26 15.73 -8.39
N GLN A 3 12.14 15.12 -8.78
CA GLN A 3 11.41 15.41 -10.01
C GLN A 3 10.11 16.18 -9.75
N THR A 4 9.78 17.08 -10.66
CA THR A 4 8.49 17.75 -10.69
C THR A 4 7.39 16.83 -11.21
N LEU A 5 6.12 17.14 -10.92
CA LEU A 5 4.99 16.37 -11.45
C LEU A 5 4.94 16.36 -12.99
N VAL A 6 5.41 17.43 -13.63
CA VAL A 6 5.49 17.53 -15.10
C VAL A 6 6.55 16.57 -15.66
N GLU A 7 7.71 16.48 -15.03
CA GLU A 7 8.75 15.53 -15.43
C GLU A 7 8.28 14.09 -15.26
N ILE A 8 7.63 13.76 -14.12
CA ILE A 8 7.04 12.44 -13.88
C ILE A 8 6.02 12.09 -14.96
N GLU A 9 5.11 13.02 -15.31
CA GLU A 9 4.11 12.79 -16.35
C GLU A 9 4.75 12.55 -17.71
N ASN A 10 5.78 13.31 -18.06
CA ASN A 10 6.53 13.15 -19.32
C ASN A 10 7.25 11.80 -19.39
N GLU A 11 7.86 11.32 -18.31
CA GLU A 11 8.50 10.00 -18.25
C GLU A 11 7.49 8.87 -18.44
N ILE A 12 6.30 8.99 -17.83
CA ILE A 12 5.21 8.04 -17.99
C ILE A 12 4.77 7.96 -19.45
N LEU A 13 4.55 9.11 -20.10
CA LEU A 13 4.15 9.18 -21.50
C LEU A 13 5.24 8.61 -22.42
N LEU A 14 6.50 8.94 -22.16
CA LEU A 14 7.63 8.41 -22.90
C LEU A 14 7.72 6.88 -22.78
N SER A 15 7.55 6.33 -21.56
CA SER A 15 7.58 4.88 -21.35
C SER A 15 6.44 4.17 -22.09
N GLN A 16 5.23 4.72 -22.06
CA GLN A 16 4.10 4.19 -22.83
C GLN A 16 4.38 4.22 -24.34
N LYS A 17 4.96 5.32 -24.85
CA LYS A 17 5.34 5.44 -26.26
C LYS A 17 6.37 4.38 -26.65
N ILE A 18 7.42 4.19 -25.86
CA ILE A 18 8.47 3.18 -26.12
C ILE A 18 7.87 1.78 -26.19
N ILE A 19 6.97 1.43 -25.25
CA ILE A 19 6.31 0.12 -25.25
C ILE A 19 5.42 -0.02 -26.48
N MET A 20 4.65 0.98 -26.82
CA MET A 20 3.81 0.98 -28.01
C MET A 20 4.62 0.83 -29.30
N ASP A 21 5.70 1.61 -29.44
CA ASP A 21 6.54 1.59 -30.65
C ASP A 21 7.24 0.22 -30.86
N ASN A 22 7.62 -0.45 -29.78
CA ASN A 22 8.37 -1.71 -29.85
C ASN A 22 7.49 -2.97 -29.81
N LEU A 23 6.35 -2.93 -29.13
CA LEU A 23 5.50 -4.10 -28.88
C LEU A 23 4.09 -3.96 -29.46
N GLY A 24 3.69 -2.79 -29.95
CA GLY A 24 2.33 -2.53 -30.44
C GLY A 24 1.26 -2.57 -29.35
N ILE A 25 1.65 -2.47 -28.07
CA ILE A 25 0.75 -2.60 -26.92
C ILE A 25 0.77 -1.31 -26.11
N LYS A 26 -0.39 -0.78 -25.77
CA LYS A 26 -0.51 0.29 -24.77
C LYS A 26 -0.70 -0.36 -23.38
N PRO A 27 0.22 -0.16 -22.41
CA PRO A 27 0.06 -0.72 -21.10
C PRO A 27 -1.12 -0.08 -20.35
N ASP A 28 -1.96 -0.92 -19.75
CA ASP A 28 -3.12 -0.54 -18.94
C ASP A 28 -2.83 -0.52 -17.44
N LEU A 29 -1.73 -1.12 -17.03
CA LEU A 29 -1.35 -1.29 -15.63
C LEU A 29 -0.01 -0.59 -15.36
N PHE A 30 0.12 -0.04 -14.16
CA PHE A 30 1.32 0.62 -13.70
C PHE A 30 1.84 -0.02 -12.40
N ALA A 31 3.14 -0.02 -12.19
CA ALA A 31 3.75 -0.37 -10.91
C ALA A 31 4.67 0.77 -10.48
N TYR A 32 4.43 1.31 -9.29
CA TYR A 32 5.28 2.40 -8.78
C TYR A 32 6.71 1.90 -8.57
N PRO A 33 7.73 2.61 -9.11
CA PRO A 33 9.13 2.32 -8.76
C PRO A 33 9.30 2.29 -7.24
N TYR A 34 9.88 1.22 -6.73
CA TYR A 34 10.06 0.95 -5.29
C TYR A 34 8.75 0.93 -4.46
N GLY A 35 7.58 0.98 -5.11
CA GLY A 35 6.29 1.10 -4.44
C GLY A 35 6.03 2.49 -3.85
N GLU A 36 6.80 3.48 -4.21
CA GLU A 36 6.70 4.84 -3.68
C GLU A 36 5.70 5.65 -4.50
N ALA A 37 4.66 6.11 -3.83
CA ALA A 37 3.56 6.87 -4.43
C ALA A 37 3.23 8.08 -3.56
N SER A 38 2.55 9.03 -4.18
CA SER A 38 1.86 10.13 -3.49
C SER A 38 0.50 10.34 -4.12
N SER A 39 -0.42 10.97 -3.41
CA SER A 39 -1.74 11.32 -3.96
C SER A 39 -1.63 12.16 -5.23
N ALA A 40 -0.63 13.03 -5.33
CA ALA A 40 -0.37 13.83 -6.53
C ALA A 40 0.05 12.97 -7.72
N VAL A 41 0.97 12.01 -7.51
CA VAL A 41 1.40 11.07 -8.56
C VAL A 41 0.27 10.13 -8.96
N GLN A 42 -0.50 9.62 -7.99
CA GLN A 42 -1.71 8.83 -8.28
C GLN A 42 -2.69 9.59 -9.18
N GLY A 43 -2.83 10.92 -8.98
CA GLY A 43 -3.65 11.77 -9.83
C GLY A 43 -3.19 11.78 -11.30
N ILE A 44 -1.88 11.69 -11.56
CA ILE A 44 -1.33 11.54 -12.91
C ILE A 44 -1.62 10.14 -13.46
N ILE A 45 -1.32 9.09 -12.68
CA ILE A 45 -1.49 7.70 -13.07
C ILE A 45 -2.94 7.40 -13.48
N LYS A 46 -3.92 7.94 -12.76
CA LYS A 46 -5.36 7.83 -13.07
C LYS A 46 -5.73 8.27 -14.48
N LYS A 47 -4.97 9.18 -15.09
CA LYS A 47 -5.24 9.66 -16.46
C LYS A 47 -4.87 8.62 -17.53
N TYR A 48 -3.91 7.74 -17.23
CA TYR A 48 -3.25 6.93 -18.26
C TYR A 48 -3.38 5.42 -18.04
N PHE A 49 -3.69 4.97 -16.83
CA PHE A 49 -3.72 3.55 -16.45
C PHE A 49 -5.03 3.19 -15.77
N LYS A 50 -5.45 1.94 -15.90
CA LYS A 50 -6.66 1.39 -15.27
C LYS A 50 -6.43 1.05 -13.80
N ALA A 51 -5.20 0.66 -13.45
CA ALA A 51 -4.82 0.32 -12.08
C ALA A 51 -3.31 0.49 -11.86
N ALA A 52 -2.92 0.64 -10.59
CA ALA A 52 -1.52 0.77 -10.21
C ALA A 52 -1.17 -0.01 -8.94
N PHE A 53 0.02 -0.59 -8.92
CA PHE A 53 0.50 -1.49 -7.87
C PHE A 53 1.60 -0.83 -7.03
N GLY A 54 1.41 -0.85 -5.72
CA GLY A 54 2.48 -0.59 -4.75
C GLY A 54 3.46 -1.75 -4.62
N GLN A 55 4.26 -1.75 -3.53
CA GLN A 55 5.20 -2.84 -3.22
C GLN A 55 5.00 -3.38 -1.79
N HIS A 56 3.88 -3.07 -1.18
CA HIS A 56 3.49 -3.56 0.14
C HIS A 56 2.69 -4.85 0.03
N SER A 57 2.85 -5.73 1.01
CA SER A 57 2.11 -6.99 1.09
C SER A 57 0.68 -6.75 1.54
N GLY A 58 -0.26 -7.49 0.97
CA GLY A 58 -1.66 -7.45 1.32
C GLY A 58 -2.51 -8.19 0.29
N ALA A 59 -3.73 -8.55 0.65
CA ALA A 59 -4.67 -9.13 -0.29
C ALA A 59 -5.04 -8.10 -1.37
N PHE A 60 -5.27 -8.60 -2.57
CA PHE A 60 -5.76 -7.78 -3.68
C PHE A 60 -7.14 -7.20 -3.32
N SER A 61 -7.30 -5.89 -3.52
CA SER A 61 -8.56 -5.19 -3.28
C SER A 61 -8.74 -4.05 -4.27
N PHE A 62 -9.98 -3.81 -4.68
CA PHE A 62 -10.36 -2.65 -5.49
C PHE A 62 -10.71 -1.40 -4.66
N ASN A 63 -10.52 -1.42 -3.34
CA ASN A 63 -10.78 -0.25 -2.48
C ASN A 63 -9.90 0.94 -2.83
N ASP A 64 -8.67 0.67 -3.27
CA ASP A 64 -7.77 1.67 -3.87
C ASP A 64 -7.12 1.10 -5.13
N PRO A 65 -7.75 1.26 -6.31
CA PRO A 65 -7.25 0.68 -7.56
C PRO A 65 -5.95 1.33 -8.05
N TYR A 66 -5.51 2.42 -7.43
CA TYR A 66 -4.27 3.11 -7.79
C TYR A 66 -3.16 2.98 -6.75
N TYR A 67 -3.36 2.11 -5.74
CA TYR A 67 -2.32 1.71 -4.80
C TYR A 67 -2.53 0.27 -4.30
N ILE A 68 -2.68 -0.65 -5.23
CA ILE A 68 -2.98 -2.06 -4.96
C ILE A 68 -1.78 -2.74 -4.29
N ALA A 69 -2.04 -3.44 -3.19
CA ALA A 69 -1.07 -4.31 -2.54
C ALA A 69 -0.73 -5.53 -3.41
N ARG A 70 0.47 -6.08 -3.25
CA ARG A 70 0.91 -7.32 -3.90
C ARG A 70 1.90 -8.07 -3.03
N PHE A 71 1.92 -9.39 -3.14
CA PHE A 71 2.94 -10.19 -2.47
C PHE A 71 4.20 -10.27 -3.35
N PRO A 72 5.33 -9.72 -2.91
CA PRO A 72 6.59 -9.91 -3.63
C PRO A 72 7.05 -11.37 -3.50
N ILE A 73 7.37 -11.98 -4.63
CA ILE A 73 7.90 -13.34 -4.74
C ILE A 73 9.31 -13.24 -5.32
N ASN A 74 10.30 -13.76 -4.62
CA ASN A 74 11.69 -13.87 -5.05
C ASN A 74 12.34 -15.07 -4.37
N GLU A 75 13.65 -15.28 -4.53
CA GLU A 75 14.38 -16.42 -3.97
C GLU A 75 14.20 -16.56 -2.44
N ASN A 76 14.17 -15.45 -1.71
CA ASN A 76 14.01 -15.44 -0.26
C ASN A 76 12.56 -15.58 0.20
N TYR A 77 11.61 -15.20 -0.65
CA TYR A 77 10.17 -15.12 -0.35
C TYR A 77 9.31 -15.92 -1.34
N GLY A 78 9.89 -16.92 -2.02
CA GLY A 78 9.24 -17.72 -3.05
C GLY A 78 8.95 -19.16 -2.63
N SER A 79 8.96 -19.50 -1.33
CA SER A 79 8.62 -20.85 -0.88
C SER A 79 7.19 -21.23 -1.28
N LEU A 80 6.97 -22.53 -1.55
CA LEU A 80 5.65 -23.05 -1.95
C LEU A 80 4.58 -22.73 -0.89
N GLU A 81 4.94 -22.79 0.40
CA GLU A 81 4.05 -22.46 1.51
C GLU A 81 3.63 -20.99 1.48
N ARG A 82 4.59 -20.09 1.20
CA ARG A 82 4.31 -18.66 1.06
C ARG A 82 3.41 -18.38 -0.16
N ILE A 83 3.66 -19.04 -1.28
CA ILE A 83 2.81 -18.90 -2.48
C ILE A 83 1.38 -19.36 -2.16
N LYS A 84 1.22 -20.54 -1.54
CA LYS A 84 -0.09 -21.07 -1.11
C LYS A 84 -0.78 -20.11 -0.15
N SER A 85 -0.09 -19.66 0.92
CA SER A 85 -0.68 -18.74 1.90
C SER A 85 -1.08 -17.40 1.25
N SER A 86 -0.24 -16.84 0.39
CA SER A 86 -0.52 -15.58 -0.30
C SER A 86 -1.69 -15.68 -1.29
N SER A 87 -1.88 -16.85 -1.93
CA SER A 87 -2.97 -17.07 -2.88
C SER A 87 -4.34 -17.28 -2.23
N THR A 88 -4.38 -17.57 -0.93
CA THR A 88 -5.62 -17.82 -0.17
C THR A 88 -6.01 -16.66 0.75
N VAL A 89 -5.19 -15.61 0.82
CA VAL A 89 -5.49 -14.44 1.64
C VAL A 89 -6.68 -13.67 1.07
N LEU A 90 -7.58 -13.27 1.95
CA LEU A 90 -8.79 -12.53 1.64
C LEU A 90 -8.61 -11.02 1.91
N SER A 91 -9.23 -10.20 1.10
CA SER A 91 -9.35 -8.77 1.37
C SER A 91 -10.53 -8.50 2.30
N PHE A 92 -10.43 -7.44 3.11
CA PHE A 92 -11.61 -6.87 3.75
C PHE A 92 -12.54 -6.29 2.68
N LYS A 93 -13.85 -6.30 2.92
CA LYS A 93 -14.85 -5.72 1.99
C LYS A 93 -14.60 -4.24 1.75
N HIS A 94 -14.23 -3.54 2.80
CA HIS A 94 -13.74 -2.17 2.76
C HIS A 94 -12.53 -2.06 3.67
N SER A 95 -11.59 -1.21 3.29
CA SER A 95 -10.45 -0.85 4.13
C SER A 95 -9.90 0.48 3.67
N SER A 96 -9.68 1.38 4.61
CA SER A 96 -9.02 2.65 4.36
C SER A 96 -8.14 3.03 5.55
N ILE A 97 -7.20 3.93 5.31
CA ILE A 97 -6.29 4.43 6.35
C ILE A 97 -6.14 5.94 6.22
N MET A 98 -6.06 6.61 7.37
CA MET A 98 -5.74 8.03 7.46
C MET A 98 -4.46 8.23 8.29
N PRO A 99 -3.54 9.08 7.83
CA PRO A 99 -3.57 9.84 6.57
C PRO A 99 -3.62 8.91 5.33
N ASN A 100 -4.26 9.36 4.26
CA ASN A 100 -4.46 8.54 3.05
C ASN A 100 -3.41 8.80 1.95
N ASP A 101 -2.59 9.86 2.08
CA ASP A 101 -1.47 10.08 1.16
C ASP A 101 -0.32 9.14 1.51
N PRO A 102 0.11 8.26 0.59
CA PRO A 102 1.28 7.41 0.82
C PRO A 102 2.57 8.20 1.08
N PHE A 103 2.64 9.45 0.67
CA PHE A 103 3.79 10.32 0.93
C PHE A 103 3.55 11.23 2.13
N MET A 104 4.28 11.00 3.22
CA MET A 104 4.24 11.83 4.40
C MET A 104 5.41 12.81 4.45
N LYS A 105 5.12 14.11 4.25
CA LYS A 105 6.11 15.18 4.45
C LYS A 105 6.45 15.37 5.94
N ILE A 106 5.48 15.16 6.80
CA ILE A 106 5.61 15.30 8.26
C ILE A 106 5.21 13.96 8.87
N PRO A 107 6.14 13.22 9.51
CA PRO A 107 5.83 11.98 10.20
C PRO A 107 4.72 12.17 11.23
N GLN A 108 3.88 11.16 11.39
CA GLN A 108 2.78 11.17 12.34
C GLN A 108 2.81 9.90 13.20
N LYS A 109 2.23 9.98 14.40
CA LYS A 109 2.05 8.86 15.32
C LYS A 109 0.64 8.27 15.27
N ARG A 110 -0.34 9.05 14.79
CA ARG A 110 -1.76 8.69 14.82
C ARG A 110 -2.23 8.22 13.46
N PHE A 111 -2.86 7.04 13.46
CA PHE A 111 -3.43 6.42 12.28
C PHE A 111 -4.86 5.98 12.59
N VAL A 112 -5.78 6.27 11.68
CA VAL A 112 -7.16 5.80 11.76
C VAL A 112 -7.40 4.85 10.59
N LEU A 113 -7.78 3.61 10.91
CA LEU A 113 -8.16 2.62 9.92
C LEU A 113 -9.66 2.38 10.02
N ASP A 114 -10.35 2.37 8.88
CA ASP A 114 -11.79 2.10 8.83
C ASP A 114 -12.04 0.85 7.97
N PHE A 115 -12.72 -0.13 8.55
CA PHE A 115 -13.01 -1.41 7.89
C PHE A 115 -14.50 -1.55 7.54
N GLN A 116 -15.34 -0.61 7.96
CA GLN A 116 -16.80 -0.66 7.84
C GLN A 116 -17.44 -1.93 8.41
N GLU A 117 -16.75 -2.60 9.30
CA GLU A 117 -17.20 -3.75 10.08
C GLU A 117 -16.68 -3.64 11.52
N ASN A 118 -17.12 -4.53 12.42
CA ASN A 118 -16.57 -4.56 13.79
C ASN A 118 -15.07 -4.95 13.76
N PRO A 119 -14.16 -4.04 14.12
CA PRO A 119 -12.73 -4.29 13.96
C PRO A 119 -12.06 -4.90 15.20
N SER A 120 -12.81 -5.37 16.20
CA SER A 120 -12.24 -5.84 17.48
C SER A 120 -11.26 -7.01 17.30
N SER A 121 -11.50 -7.89 16.32
CA SER A 121 -10.62 -9.02 15.99
C SER A 121 -9.50 -8.68 15.00
N ILE A 122 -9.44 -7.42 14.50
CA ILE A 122 -8.40 -6.98 13.57
C ILE A 122 -7.20 -6.47 14.36
N ASN A 123 -6.01 -6.95 14.06
CA ASN A 123 -4.76 -6.46 14.62
C ASN A 123 -3.90 -5.84 13.52
N CYS A 124 -3.38 -4.63 13.79
CA CYS A 124 -2.50 -3.93 12.87
C CYS A 124 -1.10 -3.80 13.46
N TYR A 125 -0.11 -3.95 12.61
CA TYR A 125 1.31 -3.92 12.94
C TYR A 125 1.96 -2.84 12.10
N PHE A 126 2.76 -2.01 12.76
CA PHE A 126 3.52 -0.92 12.14
C PHE A 126 5.00 -1.26 12.20
N SER A 127 5.72 -1.02 11.12
CA SER A 127 7.17 -1.21 11.09
C SER A 127 7.85 -0.26 10.13
N ASP A 128 9.02 0.21 10.52
CA ASP A 128 9.94 0.97 9.67
C ASP A 128 11.29 0.23 9.56
N PHE A 129 12.36 0.88 9.08
CA PHE A 129 13.64 0.20 8.94
C PHE A 129 14.32 -0.11 10.29
N GLN A 130 13.91 0.54 11.39
CA GLN A 130 14.36 0.21 12.74
C GLN A 130 13.60 -0.96 13.37
N GLY A 131 12.61 -1.51 12.65
CA GLY A 131 11.82 -2.65 13.10
C GLY A 131 10.39 -2.28 13.48
N SER A 132 9.76 -3.14 14.28
CA SER A 132 8.38 -2.94 14.72
C SER A 132 8.22 -1.72 15.60
N ILE A 133 7.09 -1.03 15.42
CA ILE A 133 6.68 0.10 16.25
C ILE A 133 5.44 -0.34 17.04
N LEU A 134 5.56 -0.35 18.36
CA LEU A 134 4.43 -0.58 19.23
C LEU A 134 3.52 0.65 19.30
N GLY A 135 2.32 0.46 19.81
CA GLY A 135 1.36 1.55 19.97
C GLY A 135 0.08 1.10 20.66
N THR A 136 -0.69 2.07 21.10
CA THR A 136 -1.99 1.84 21.71
C THR A 136 -3.07 1.75 20.67
N LYS A 137 -3.89 0.68 20.75
CA LYS A 137 -5.06 0.44 19.89
C LYS A 137 -6.33 0.86 20.64
N THR A 138 -7.13 1.72 20.03
CA THR A 138 -8.48 2.05 20.49
C THR A 138 -9.48 1.70 19.40
N THR A 139 -10.56 1.01 19.77
CA THR A 139 -11.65 0.64 18.87
C THR A 139 -12.80 1.64 19.00
N MET A 140 -13.26 2.17 17.88
CA MET A 140 -14.37 3.14 17.81
C MET A 140 -15.32 2.76 16.64
N ASN A 141 -16.44 2.14 16.94
CA ASN A 141 -17.41 1.64 15.94
C ASN A 141 -16.72 0.72 14.91
N THR A 142 -16.60 1.19 13.66
CA THR A 142 -15.95 0.46 12.55
C THR A 142 -14.46 0.78 12.42
N LYS A 143 -13.91 1.62 13.30
CA LYS A 143 -12.56 2.18 13.18
C LYS A 143 -11.63 1.67 14.26
N LEU A 144 -10.37 1.55 13.88
CA LEU A 144 -9.23 1.40 14.79
C LEU A 144 -8.43 2.69 14.77
N LEU A 145 -8.24 3.27 15.94
CA LEU A 145 -7.25 4.32 16.17
C LEU A 145 -5.99 3.70 16.74
N TYR A 146 -4.86 3.95 16.09
CA TYR A 146 -3.54 3.62 16.60
C TYR A 146 -2.77 4.89 16.94
N GLU A 147 -2.19 4.92 18.14
CA GLU A 147 -1.20 5.91 18.54
C GLU A 147 0.13 5.20 18.78
N LEU A 148 1.13 5.46 17.94
CA LEU A 148 2.44 4.81 18.01
C LEU A 148 3.26 5.36 19.17
N ASP A 149 4.04 4.52 19.84
CA ASP A 149 4.87 4.89 20.98
C ASP A 149 6.03 5.80 20.58
N ARG A 150 6.53 5.66 19.36
CA ARG A 150 7.55 6.55 18.79
C ARG A 150 7.15 7.07 17.41
N MET A 151 7.80 8.15 16.99
CA MET A 151 7.71 8.60 15.59
C MET A 151 8.31 7.56 14.65
N PRO A 152 7.68 7.29 13.51
CA PRO A 152 8.34 6.58 12.43
C PRO A 152 9.52 7.40 11.92
N VAL A 153 10.59 6.72 11.53
CA VAL A 153 11.78 7.35 10.97
C VAL A 153 11.65 7.52 9.45
N PRO A 154 12.43 8.44 8.81
CA PRO A 154 12.44 8.60 7.37
C PRO A 154 12.64 7.28 6.62
N GLY A 155 12.04 7.15 5.46
CA GLY A 155 12.00 5.94 4.67
C GLY A 155 10.62 5.30 4.63
N ARG A 156 10.53 3.97 4.67
CA ARG A 156 9.25 3.26 4.53
C ARG A 156 8.64 2.91 5.88
N LEU A 157 7.41 3.34 6.10
CA LEU A 157 6.55 2.83 7.16
C LEU A 157 5.54 1.86 6.55
N ARG A 158 5.54 0.61 7.02
CA ARG A 158 4.60 -0.43 6.60
C ARG A 158 3.53 -0.61 7.66
N VAL A 159 2.30 -0.75 7.18
CA VAL A 159 1.13 -1.07 8.00
C VAL A 159 0.56 -2.39 7.49
N ASN A 160 0.40 -3.36 8.37
CA ASN A 160 -0.18 -4.66 8.05
C ASN A 160 -1.28 -4.97 9.06
N CYS A 161 -2.52 -5.11 8.60
CA CYS A 161 -3.65 -5.48 9.43
C CYS A 161 -4.15 -6.86 9.04
N THR A 162 -4.33 -7.72 10.03
CA THR A 162 -4.78 -9.09 9.82
C THR A 162 -5.96 -9.45 10.72
N LYS A 163 -6.81 -10.34 10.22
CA LYS A 163 -7.89 -11.00 10.95
C LYS A 163 -7.90 -12.47 10.54
N ILE A 164 -8.07 -13.37 11.50
CA ILE A 164 -8.25 -14.81 11.25
C ILE A 164 -9.69 -15.13 11.62
N ASP A 165 -10.50 -15.49 10.61
CA ASP A 165 -11.91 -15.86 10.77
C ASP A 165 -12.35 -16.61 9.50
N GLN A 166 -12.60 -17.92 9.57
CA GLN A 166 -12.88 -18.77 8.39
C GLN A 166 -11.93 -18.56 7.20
N GLY A 167 -10.79 -17.92 7.43
CA GLY A 167 -9.76 -17.53 6.46
C GLY A 167 -8.86 -16.46 7.04
N THR A 168 -7.80 -16.13 6.32
CA THR A 168 -6.88 -15.06 6.69
C THR A 168 -7.18 -13.82 5.88
N PHE A 169 -7.63 -12.76 6.54
CA PHE A 169 -7.79 -11.44 5.93
C PHE A 169 -6.53 -10.61 6.13
N TRP A 170 -6.13 -9.88 5.10
CA TRP A 170 -4.93 -9.04 5.17
C TRP A 170 -5.13 -7.73 4.40
N TYR A 171 -5.04 -6.62 5.10
CA TYR A 171 -4.91 -5.28 4.54
C TYR A 171 -3.47 -4.81 4.73
N GLY A 172 -2.84 -4.34 3.67
CA GLY A 172 -1.51 -3.73 3.71
C GLY A 172 -1.52 -2.31 3.19
N TYR A 173 -0.66 -1.47 3.76
CA TYR A 173 -0.41 -0.12 3.29
C TYR A 173 1.04 0.27 3.53
N GLN A 174 1.59 1.12 2.69
CA GLN A 174 2.96 1.61 2.86
C GLN A 174 2.99 3.13 2.70
N TYR A 175 3.62 3.78 3.66
CA TYR A 175 3.99 5.18 3.55
C TYR A 175 5.47 5.31 3.19
N TYR A 176 5.79 6.40 2.51
CA TYR A 176 7.13 6.92 2.35
C TYR A 176 7.25 8.23 3.11
N LEU A 177 8.21 8.30 4.04
CA LEU A 177 8.48 9.45 4.90
C LEU A 177 9.77 10.13 4.44
N ASN A 178 9.72 11.45 4.33
CA ASN A 178 10.88 12.27 3.96
C ASN A 178 11.66 12.69 5.20
#